data_b9f5ba3a4b11718fe4e344f9a2c08cf0
#
_entry.id   b9f5ba3a4b11718fe4e344f9a2c08cf0
#
_cell.length_a   1.000
_cell.length_b   1.000
_cell.length_c   1.000
_cell.angle_alpha   90.00
_cell.angle_beta   90.00
_cell.angle_gamma   90.00
#
_symmetry.space_group_name_H-M   'P 1'
#
loop_
_entity.id
_entity.type
_entity.pdbx_description
1 polymer ?
#
loop_
_entity_poly.entity_id
_entity_poly.type
_entity_poly.pdbx_seq_one_letter_code
_entity_poly.pdbx_strand_id
1 'polypeptide(L)'
;KARIDAVATMLQFGKPTIDDLANAEIAYAPPFASAMDAVNAVANVADNILSGQLKPISSKEFGELWKDRANNNVFFADARPAVAGNATAAKYPGEWHAIALEDIEAKFDSIPKDRPVALVCNTGLRSYEVMLYLHNHGVTDVVNALGGMQALIKRGDNM
;
A
#
# COMPACT_ATOMS: atom_id res chain seq x y z
N LYS A 1 -24.01 -5.99 0.32
CA LYS A 1 -24.79 -6.68 1.35
C LYS A 1 -24.29 -8.11 1.57
N ALA A 2 -24.27 -8.98 0.57
CA ALA A 2 -23.91 -10.38 0.73
C ALA A 2 -22.55 -10.64 1.44
N ARG A 3 -21.51 -9.88 1.10
CA ARG A 3 -20.18 -9.99 1.77
C ARG A 3 -20.24 -9.64 3.25
N ILE A 4 -21.00 -8.62 3.61
CA ILE A 4 -21.19 -8.24 5.02
C ILE A 4 -21.98 -9.32 5.75
N ASP A 5 -23.01 -9.89 5.11
CA ASP A 5 -23.82 -10.95 5.70
C ASP A 5 -22.97 -12.24 5.94
N ALA A 6 -22.04 -12.57 5.04
CA ALA A 6 -21.11 -13.68 5.24
C ALA A 6 -20.24 -13.50 6.48
N VAL A 7 -19.59 -12.35 6.62
CA VAL A 7 -18.77 -12.03 7.79
C VAL A 7 -19.62 -11.97 9.08
N ALA A 8 -20.80 -11.35 9.02
CA ALA A 8 -21.71 -11.27 10.16
C ALA A 8 -22.15 -12.66 10.62
N THR A 9 -22.42 -13.57 9.69
CA THR A 9 -22.78 -14.97 9.99
C THR A 9 -21.63 -15.70 10.68
N MET A 10 -20.39 -15.56 10.18
CA MET A 10 -19.22 -16.14 10.83
C MET A 10 -19.04 -15.64 12.26
N LEU A 11 -19.23 -14.33 12.49
CA LEU A 11 -19.15 -13.71 13.82
C LEU A 11 -20.27 -14.15 14.74
N GLN A 12 -21.48 -14.39 14.21
CA GLN A 12 -22.65 -14.80 15.00
C GLN A 12 -22.54 -16.24 15.49
N PHE A 13 -22.01 -17.14 14.67
CA PHE A 13 -21.99 -18.58 14.97
C PHE A 13 -20.61 -19.10 15.40
N GLY A 14 -19.58 -18.26 15.40
CA GLY A 14 -18.23 -18.61 15.75
C GLY A 14 -17.43 -17.47 16.35
N LYS A 15 -16.13 -17.69 16.45
CA LYS A 15 -15.13 -16.68 16.81
C LYS A 15 -14.05 -16.69 15.72
N PRO A 16 -14.36 -16.26 14.51
CA PRO A 16 -13.43 -16.34 13.41
C PRO A 16 -12.20 -15.48 13.70
N THR A 17 -11.05 -16.00 13.35
CA THR A 17 -9.78 -15.29 13.30
C THR A 17 -9.66 -14.56 11.95
N ILE A 18 -8.64 -13.75 11.79
CA ILE A 18 -8.31 -13.14 10.50
C ILE A 18 -7.94 -14.21 9.48
N ASP A 19 -7.24 -15.25 9.90
CA ASP A 19 -6.90 -16.38 9.04
C ASP A 19 -8.15 -17.13 8.54
N ASP A 20 -9.15 -17.35 9.40
CA ASP A 20 -10.43 -17.91 8.99
C ASP A 20 -11.13 -17.06 7.93
N LEU A 21 -11.05 -15.72 8.03
CA LEU A 21 -11.63 -14.82 7.04
C LEU A 21 -10.81 -14.79 5.74
N ALA A 22 -9.49 -14.87 5.84
CA ALA A 22 -8.59 -14.93 4.69
C ALA A 22 -8.82 -16.19 3.85
N ASN A 23 -9.15 -17.32 4.51
CA ASN A 23 -9.38 -18.62 3.89
C ASN A 23 -10.87 -18.96 3.72
N ALA A 24 -11.78 -18.01 3.98
CA ALA A 24 -13.21 -18.25 3.84
C ALA A 24 -13.57 -18.61 2.38
N GLU A 25 -14.28 -19.74 2.21
CA GLU A 25 -14.82 -20.17 0.92
C GLU A 25 -16.02 -19.32 0.54
N ILE A 26 -15.81 -18.35 -0.34
CA ILE A 26 -16.86 -17.49 -0.87
C ILE A 26 -17.12 -17.87 -2.32
N ALA A 27 -18.35 -18.31 -2.58
CA ALA A 27 -18.74 -18.75 -3.91
C ALA A 27 -18.56 -17.65 -4.96
N TYR A 28 -17.96 -17.97 -6.07
CA TYR A 28 -17.77 -17.09 -7.21
C TYR A 28 -18.04 -17.79 -8.54
N ALA A 29 -18.32 -17.01 -9.57
CA ALA A 29 -18.38 -17.49 -10.94
C ALA A 29 -17.47 -16.62 -11.81
N PRO A 30 -16.51 -17.18 -12.57
CA PRO A 30 -15.50 -16.43 -13.29
C PRO A 30 -16.00 -15.25 -14.16
N PRO A 31 -17.17 -15.32 -14.81
CA PRO A 31 -17.69 -14.20 -15.57
C PRO A 31 -18.12 -12.98 -14.71
N PHE A 32 -18.34 -13.18 -13.40
CA PHE A 32 -18.95 -12.17 -12.53
C PHE A 32 -18.10 -11.76 -11.34
N ALA A 33 -17.11 -12.57 -10.95
CA ALA A 33 -16.24 -12.29 -9.81
C ALA A 33 -14.88 -12.96 -9.97
N SER A 34 -13.85 -12.40 -9.33
CA SER A 34 -12.55 -13.04 -9.19
C SER A 34 -12.60 -14.15 -8.13
N ALA A 35 -11.66 -15.11 -8.20
CA ALA A 35 -11.54 -16.19 -7.22
C ALA A 35 -11.26 -15.68 -5.79
N MET A 36 -10.47 -14.61 -5.65
CA MET A 36 -10.25 -13.95 -4.36
C MET A 36 -11.33 -12.88 -4.15
N ASP A 37 -12.20 -13.10 -3.19
CA ASP A 37 -13.22 -12.10 -2.81
C ASP A 37 -12.61 -10.96 -2.00
N ALA A 38 -13.33 -9.83 -1.96
CA ALA A 38 -12.90 -8.67 -1.17
C ALA A 38 -12.79 -8.97 0.33
N VAL A 39 -13.55 -9.93 0.87
CA VAL A 39 -13.44 -10.37 2.27
C VAL A 39 -12.07 -11.01 2.52
N ASN A 40 -11.65 -11.93 1.65
CA ASN A 40 -10.34 -12.56 1.74
C ASN A 40 -9.21 -11.53 1.58
N ALA A 41 -9.34 -10.62 0.61
CA ALA A 41 -8.35 -9.57 0.36
C ALA A 41 -8.21 -8.63 1.58
N VAL A 42 -9.30 -8.21 2.20
CA VAL A 42 -9.27 -7.38 3.41
C VAL A 42 -8.64 -8.13 4.59
N ALA A 43 -8.95 -9.40 4.77
CA ALA A 43 -8.36 -10.23 5.81
C ALA A 43 -6.84 -10.40 5.62
N ASN A 44 -6.38 -10.67 4.40
CA ASN A 44 -4.95 -10.74 4.08
C ASN A 44 -4.22 -9.41 4.38
N VAL A 45 -4.83 -8.27 4.05
CA VAL A 45 -4.25 -6.96 4.39
C VAL A 45 -4.20 -6.75 5.91
N ALA A 46 -5.24 -7.15 6.64
CA ALA A 46 -5.27 -7.06 8.09
C ALA A 46 -4.19 -7.95 8.74
N ASP A 47 -3.98 -9.16 8.21
CA ASP A 47 -2.91 -10.07 8.67
C ASP A 47 -1.52 -9.45 8.44
N ASN A 48 -1.26 -8.89 7.26
CA ASN A 48 -0.02 -8.20 6.97
C ASN A 48 0.25 -7.01 7.92
N ILE A 49 -0.79 -6.30 8.35
CA ILE A 49 -0.68 -5.22 9.34
C ILE A 49 -0.35 -5.79 10.73
N LEU A 50 -1.06 -6.81 11.17
CA LEU A 50 -0.89 -7.41 12.49
C LEU A 50 0.45 -8.13 12.64
N SER A 51 0.92 -8.78 11.58
CA SER A 51 2.24 -9.42 11.54
C SER A 51 3.40 -8.41 11.39
N GLY A 52 3.11 -7.13 11.17
CA GLY A 52 4.12 -6.08 10.98
C GLY A 52 4.74 -6.06 9.58
N GLN A 53 4.26 -6.87 8.65
CA GLN A 53 4.73 -6.86 7.25
C GLN A 53 4.27 -5.62 6.49
N LEU A 54 3.15 -5.02 6.89
CA LEU A 54 2.62 -3.79 6.33
C LEU A 54 2.49 -2.72 7.42
N LYS A 55 3.21 -1.60 7.28
CA LYS A 55 3.04 -0.39 8.09
C LYS A 55 2.25 0.63 7.27
N PRO A 56 0.92 0.67 7.42
CA PRO A 56 0.08 1.51 6.58
C PRO A 56 0.00 2.93 7.11
N ILE A 57 -0.17 3.89 6.19
CA ILE A 57 -0.68 5.23 6.52
C ILE A 57 -1.89 5.54 5.65
N SER A 58 -2.82 6.30 6.17
CA SER A 58 -4.00 6.75 5.41
C SER A 58 -3.60 7.74 4.32
N SER A 59 -4.45 7.91 3.32
CA SER A 59 -4.28 8.96 2.30
C SER A 59 -4.26 10.37 2.93
N LYS A 60 -4.92 10.57 4.07
CA LYS A 60 -4.87 11.83 4.80
C LYS A 60 -3.47 12.08 5.35
N GLU A 61 -2.93 11.14 6.10
CA GLU A 61 -1.60 11.23 6.71
C GLU A 61 -0.51 11.40 5.65
N PHE A 62 -0.57 10.61 4.55
CA PHE A 62 0.37 10.79 3.44
C PHE A 62 0.29 12.18 2.83
N GLY A 63 -0.92 12.71 2.60
CA GLY A 63 -1.12 14.06 2.09
C GLY A 63 -0.60 15.15 3.03
N GLU A 64 -0.73 14.96 4.34
CA GLU A 64 -0.17 15.87 5.36
C GLU A 64 1.36 15.83 5.36
N LEU A 65 1.97 14.63 5.32
CA LEU A 65 3.42 14.47 5.16
C LEU A 65 3.92 15.14 3.89
N TRP A 66 3.22 14.95 2.77
CA TRP A 66 3.59 15.58 1.50
C TRP A 66 3.51 17.11 1.55
N LYS A 67 2.50 17.68 2.18
CA LYS A 67 2.37 19.14 2.33
C LYS A 67 3.50 19.74 3.17
N ASP A 68 3.95 19.03 4.18
CA ASP A 68 5.04 19.44 5.08
C ASP A 68 6.42 18.91 4.66
N ARG A 69 6.58 18.43 3.42
CA ARG A 69 7.80 17.74 2.95
C ARG A 69 9.09 18.57 3.06
N ALA A 70 8.98 19.89 3.08
CA ALA A 70 10.13 20.76 3.27
C ALA A 70 10.74 20.69 4.69
N ASN A 71 9.97 20.20 5.68
CA ASN A 71 10.35 20.19 7.09
C ASN A 71 10.49 18.80 7.71
N ASN A 72 9.90 17.75 7.11
CA ASN A 72 9.76 16.45 7.77
C ASN A 72 10.86 15.43 7.43
N ASN A 73 11.78 15.73 6.55
CA ASN A 73 12.89 14.85 6.13
C ASN A 73 12.45 13.45 5.61
N VAL A 74 11.21 13.31 5.11
CA VAL A 74 10.69 12.04 4.57
C VAL A 74 11.12 11.86 3.11
N PHE A 75 11.54 10.67 2.75
CA PHE A 75 11.81 10.30 1.37
C PHE A 75 10.54 9.74 0.72
N PHE A 76 9.99 10.44 -0.26
CA PHE A 76 8.78 10.01 -0.97
C PHE A 76 9.16 9.19 -2.21
N ALA A 77 8.79 7.91 -2.21
CA ALA A 77 9.10 6.98 -3.29
C ALA A 77 7.83 6.46 -3.97
N ASP A 78 7.80 6.57 -5.28
CA ASP A 78 6.67 6.21 -6.13
C ASP A 78 6.96 4.90 -6.87
N ALA A 79 6.27 3.84 -6.46
CA ALA A 79 6.39 2.50 -7.03
C ALA A 79 5.49 2.25 -8.26
N ARG A 80 4.93 3.31 -8.85
CA ARG A 80 4.19 3.19 -10.12
C ARG A 80 5.15 2.88 -11.27
N PRO A 81 4.63 2.36 -12.40
CA PRO A 81 5.43 2.22 -13.62
C PRO A 81 6.17 3.51 -13.97
N ALA A 82 7.39 3.37 -14.50
CA ALA A 82 8.33 4.48 -14.71
C ALA A 82 7.72 5.70 -15.41
N VAL A 83 6.84 5.50 -16.41
CA VAL A 83 6.17 6.61 -17.12
C VAL A 83 5.36 7.50 -16.16
N ALA A 84 4.59 6.90 -15.25
CA ALA A 84 3.77 7.65 -14.30
C ALA A 84 4.59 8.26 -13.16
N GLY A 85 5.55 7.50 -12.62
CA GLY A 85 6.43 7.96 -11.56
C GLY A 85 7.31 9.13 -12.01
N ASN A 86 7.95 9.01 -13.17
CA ASN A 86 8.80 10.05 -13.74
C ASN A 86 8.03 11.33 -14.07
N ALA A 87 6.78 11.21 -14.54
CA ALA A 87 5.94 12.38 -14.82
C ALA A 87 5.64 13.20 -13.54
N THR A 88 5.50 12.54 -12.39
CA THR A 88 5.34 13.22 -11.10
C THR A 88 6.68 13.74 -10.58
N ALA A 89 7.75 12.95 -10.66
CA ALA A 89 9.09 13.37 -10.24
C ALA A 89 9.59 14.62 -11.01
N ALA A 90 9.23 14.75 -12.28
CA ALA A 90 9.54 15.94 -13.08
C ALA A 90 8.85 17.22 -12.59
N LYS A 91 7.70 17.11 -11.91
CA LYS A 91 7.03 18.26 -11.28
C LYS A 91 7.67 18.67 -9.96
N TYR A 92 8.27 17.69 -9.26
CA TYR A 92 8.82 17.87 -7.92
C TYR A 92 10.26 17.31 -7.83
N PRO A 93 11.22 17.93 -8.57
CA PRO A 93 12.59 17.42 -8.66
C PRO A 93 13.26 17.45 -7.28
N GLY A 94 13.87 16.32 -6.90
CA GLY A 94 14.55 16.15 -5.61
C GLY A 94 13.62 15.90 -4.40
N GLU A 95 12.30 16.04 -4.57
CA GLU A 95 11.32 15.80 -3.50
C GLU A 95 10.52 14.50 -3.73
N TRP A 96 10.29 14.11 -4.99
CA TRP A 96 9.56 12.91 -5.39
C TRP A 96 10.44 11.99 -6.21
N HIS A 97 10.54 10.73 -5.81
CA HIS A 97 11.48 9.78 -6.41
C HIS A 97 10.73 8.63 -7.09
N ALA A 98 10.89 8.51 -8.40
CA ALA A 98 10.31 7.42 -9.16
C ALA A 98 11.16 6.14 -9.00
N ILE A 99 10.67 5.23 -8.17
CA ILE A 99 11.27 3.92 -7.87
C ILE A 99 10.25 2.85 -8.29
N ALA A 100 10.10 2.62 -9.59
CA ALA A 100 9.19 1.60 -10.07
C ALA A 100 9.53 0.22 -9.48
N LEU A 101 8.51 -0.61 -9.23
CA LEU A 101 8.71 -1.93 -8.62
C LEU A 101 9.75 -2.76 -9.41
N GLU A 102 9.67 -2.73 -10.72
CA GLU A 102 10.58 -3.43 -11.63
C GLU A 102 12.04 -2.93 -11.57
N ASP A 103 12.27 -1.71 -11.06
CA ASP A 103 13.58 -1.08 -10.96
C ASP A 103 14.16 -1.14 -9.53
N ILE A 104 13.46 -1.74 -8.56
CA ILE A 104 13.82 -1.62 -7.13
C ILE A 104 15.25 -2.10 -6.85
N GLU A 105 15.68 -3.19 -7.44
CA GLU A 105 17.03 -3.72 -7.25
C GLU A 105 18.09 -2.74 -7.77
N ALA A 106 17.90 -2.21 -8.97
CA ALA A 106 18.83 -1.27 -9.59
C ALA A 106 18.89 0.09 -8.88
N LYS A 107 17.81 0.49 -8.21
CA LYS A 107 17.67 1.80 -7.53
C LYS A 107 17.82 1.70 -6.02
N PHE A 108 18.03 0.53 -5.46
CA PHE A 108 18.06 0.32 -4.00
C PHE A 108 19.06 1.25 -3.29
N ASP A 109 20.26 1.41 -3.84
CA ASP A 109 21.29 2.26 -3.23
C ASP A 109 20.95 3.77 -3.26
N SER A 110 19.97 4.17 -4.06
CA SER A 110 19.47 5.56 -4.07
C SER A 110 18.44 5.83 -2.98
N ILE A 111 17.94 4.79 -2.29
CA ILE A 111 16.96 4.92 -1.22
C ILE A 111 17.71 5.10 0.11
N PRO A 112 17.44 6.18 0.85
CA PRO A 112 18.12 6.45 2.12
C PRO A 112 17.75 5.42 3.17
N LYS A 113 18.73 5.09 4.05
CA LYS A 113 18.56 4.12 5.14
C LYS A 113 18.47 4.81 6.51
N ASP A 114 18.67 6.12 6.55
CA ASP A 114 18.81 6.95 7.75
C ASP A 114 17.62 7.90 7.99
N ARG A 115 16.59 7.81 7.18
CA ARG A 115 15.37 8.62 7.30
C ARG A 115 14.12 7.85 6.84
N PRO A 116 12.91 8.29 7.29
CA PRO A 116 11.66 7.63 6.93
C PRO A 116 11.43 7.61 5.42
N VAL A 117 10.89 6.49 4.91
CA VAL A 117 10.48 6.32 3.51
C VAL A 117 8.96 6.19 3.44
N ALA A 118 8.31 7.07 2.68
CA ALA A 118 6.89 7.00 2.40
C ALA A 118 6.65 6.50 0.98
N LEU A 119 6.07 5.30 0.87
CA LEU A 119 5.82 4.63 -0.39
C LEU A 119 4.40 4.90 -0.89
N VAL A 120 4.28 5.05 -2.20
CA VAL A 120 3.00 5.14 -2.89
C VAL A 120 3.05 4.41 -4.23
N CYS A 121 1.93 3.84 -4.65
CA CYS A 121 1.67 3.44 -6.04
C CYS A 121 0.23 3.78 -6.40
N ASN A 122 -0.38 3.16 -7.40
CA ASN A 122 -1.76 3.47 -7.75
C ASN A 122 -2.78 3.09 -6.67
N THR A 123 -2.61 1.93 -6.03
CA THR A 123 -3.60 1.33 -5.10
C THR A 123 -3.01 0.89 -3.76
N GLY A 124 -1.69 0.87 -3.61
CA GLY A 124 -0.99 0.38 -2.42
C GLY A 124 -0.33 -1.00 -2.58
N LEU A 125 -0.60 -1.73 -3.68
CA LEU A 125 -0.09 -3.10 -3.86
C LEU A 125 1.39 -3.13 -4.24
N ARG A 126 1.80 -2.48 -5.34
CA ARG A 126 3.22 -2.44 -5.76
C ARG A 126 4.12 -1.81 -4.70
N SER A 127 3.63 -0.76 -4.05
CA SER A 127 4.36 -0.11 -2.95
C SER A 127 4.48 -1.01 -1.71
N TYR A 128 3.54 -1.95 -1.49
CA TYR A 128 3.69 -2.99 -0.48
C TYR A 128 4.80 -3.99 -0.86
N GLU A 129 4.88 -4.43 -2.11
CA GLU A 129 5.97 -5.31 -2.58
C GLU A 129 7.34 -4.62 -2.45
N VAL A 130 7.43 -3.32 -2.80
CA VAL A 130 8.64 -2.52 -2.55
C VAL A 130 8.96 -2.44 -1.06
N MET A 131 7.96 -2.25 -0.18
CA MET A 131 8.16 -2.25 1.28
C MET A 131 8.77 -3.57 1.77
N LEU A 132 8.25 -4.71 1.33
CA LEU A 132 8.81 -6.03 1.69
C LEU A 132 10.26 -6.18 1.22
N TYR A 133 10.55 -5.74 0.00
CA TYR A 133 11.92 -5.74 -0.51
C TYR A 133 12.85 -4.90 0.39
N LEU A 134 12.44 -3.69 0.74
CA LEU A 134 13.20 -2.79 1.60
C LEU A 134 13.43 -3.38 3.00
N HIS A 135 12.39 -3.95 3.63
CA HIS A 135 12.49 -4.61 4.93
C HIS A 135 13.51 -5.76 4.89
N ASN A 136 13.47 -6.59 3.86
CA ASN A 136 14.41 -7.71 3.70
C ASN A 136 15.86 -7.25 3.48
N HIS A 137 16.07 -6.00 3.08
CA HIS A 137 17.38 -5.39 2.89
C HIS A 137 17.75 -4.38 3.99
N GLY A 138 17.05 -4.43 5.14
CA GLY A 138 17.41 -3.67 6.34
C GLY A 138 16.89 -2.23 6.41
N VAL A 139 16.05 -1.80 5.45
CA VAL A 139 15.37 -0.50 5.49
C VAL A 139 13.99 -0.71 6.10
N THR A 140 13.83 -0.43 7.40
CA THR A 140 12.64 -0.78 8.19
C THR A 140 11.72 0.39 8.52
N ASP A 141 12.21 1.64 8.45
CA ASP A 141 11.37 2.83 8.66
C ASP A 141 10.67 3.21 7.36
N VAL A 142 9.73 2.38 6.97
CA VAL A 142 8.98 2.50 5.70
C VAL A 142 7.50 2.47 6.00
N VAL A 143 6.74 3.37 5.38
CA VAL A 143 5.27 3.39 5.43
C VAL A 143 4.68 3.31 4.04
N ASN A 144 3.49 2.69 3.93
CA ASN A 144 2.79 2.50 2.66
C ASN A 144 1.45 3.23 2.64
N ALA A 145 1.23 4.08 1.65
CA ALA A 145 -0.01 4.81 1.46
C ALA A 145 -1.16 3.87 1.03
N LEU A 146 -2.12 3.63 1.94
CA LEU A 146 -3.31 2.83 1.65
C LEU A 146 -4.18 3.49 0.58
N GLY A 147 -4.57 2.68 -0.41
CA GLY A 147 -5.34 3.15 -1.56
C GLY A 147 -4.54 3.99 -2.57
N GLY A 148 -3.27 4.28 -2.27
CA GLY A 148 -2.31 4.92 -3.18
C GLY A 148 -2.79 6.22 -3.80
N MET A 149 -2.28 6.53 -4.97
CA MET A 149 -2.63 7.74 -5.73
C MET A 149 -4.14 7.86 -6.01
N GLN A 150 -4.85 6.73 -6.16
CA GLN A 150 -6.30 6.77 -6.39
C GLN A 150 -7.04 7.37 -5.19
N ALA A 151 -6.64 7.02 -3.98
CA ALA A 151 -7.25 7.57 -2.77
C ALA A 151 -6.87 9.05 -2.57
N LEU A 152 -5.63 9.42 -2.85
CA LEU A 152 -5.14 10.79 -2.78
C LEU A 152 -5.87 11.71 -3.75
N ILE A 153 -6.01 11.31 -5.03
CA ILE A 153 -6.75 12.07 -6.05
C ILE A 153 -8.21 12.23 -5.66
N LYS A 154 -8.87 11.18 -5.16
CA LYS A 154 -10.28 11.26 -4.70
C LYS A 154 -10.47 12.23 -3.53
N ARG A 155 -9.44 12.43 -2.72
CA ARG A 155 -9.43 13.45 -1.66
C ARG A 155 -9.22 14.87 -2.16
N GLY A 156 -8.79 15.06 -3.40
CA GLY A 156 -8.40 16.35 -3.96
C GLY A 156 -6.95 16.75 -3.65
N ASP A 157 -6.11 15.81 -3.23
CA ASP A 157 -4.67 16.07 -3.06
C ASP A 157 -4.01 16.12 -4.44
N ASN A 158 -3.53 17.29 -4.84
CA ASN A 158 -2.80 17.50 -6.09
C ASN A 158 -1.31 17.21 -5.88
N MET A 159 -0.83 16.16 -6.52
CA MET A 159 0.58 15.77 -6.58
C MET A 159 1.04 15.66 -8.03
#